data_33eddf936ff8e8f67ccdc8ab228cdcbc
#
_entry.id   33eddf936ff8e8f67ccdc8ab228cdcbc
#
_cell.length_a   1.000
_cell.length_b   1.000
_cell.length_c   1.000
_cell.angle_alpha   90.00
_cell.angle_beta   90.00
_cell.angle_gamma   90.00
#
_symmetry.space_group_name_H-M   'P 1'
#
loop_
_entity.id
_entity.type
_entity.pdbx_description
1 polymer ?
#
loop_
_entity_poly.entity_id
_entity_poly.type
_entity_poly.pdbx_seq_one_letter_code
_entity_poly.pdbx_strand_id
1 'polypeptide(L)'
;MAMPAFRSLVIEKDAQQPRIARLRLNRPERLNAIDEHMPGEIRAAVDWAVADDQVHVIVVEGAGKGFCGGYDLSIFGEGQIDHPCQQERQPWDPMVDYAYMKRCTEDFMSLWRAPKPTIAKVHGAAVAGGSDIALCCDLLVMADDARIGYMP
;
A
#
# COMPACT_ATOMS: atom_id res chain seq x y z
N MET A 1 -13.69 13.79 -11.63
CA MET A 1 -12.28 14.12 -11.34
C MET A 1 -11.39 13.25 -12.22
N ALA A 2 -10.28 13.77 -12.78
CA ALA A 2 -9.37 12.96 -13.58
C ALA A 2 -8.73 11.87 -12.68
N MET A 3 -8.52 10.68 -13.25
CA MET A 3 -7.89 9.57 -12.56
C MET A 3 -6.40 9.86 -12.40
N PRO A 4 -5.83 9.76 -11.18
CA PRO A 4 -4.41 9.99 -10.98
C PRO A 4 -3.58 8.87 -11.63
N ALA A 5 -2.41 9.22 -12.16
CA ALA A 5 -1.42 8.26 -12.64
C ALA A 5 -0.37 8.04 -11.55
N PHE A 6 -0.18 6.80 -11.13
CA PHE A 6 0.76 6.37 -10.11
C PHE A 6 1.86 5.50 -10.69
N ARG A 7 2.95 5.31 -9.94
CA ARG A 7 4.10 4.46 -10.30
C ARG A 7 3.93 3.03 -9.79
N SER A 8 3.48 2.91 -8.54
CA SER A 8 3.48 1.66 -7.78
C SER A 8 2.10 1.04 -7.61
N LEU A 9 1.05 1.76 -8.02
CA LEU A 9 -0.32 1.26 -7.99
C LEU A 9 -1.17 1.78 -9.15
N VAL A 10 -2.35 1.19 -9.29
CA VAL A 10 -3.40 1.65 -10.20
C VAL A 10 -4.68 1.84 -9.41
N ILE A 11 -5.39 2.94 -9.64
CA ILE A 11 -6.75 3.14 -9.14
C ILE A 11 -7.72 3.24 -10.31
N GLU A 12 -8.82 2.52 -10.26
CA GLU A 12 -9.85 2.54 -11.30
C GLU A 12 -11.22 2.23 -10.71
N LYS A 13 -12.29 2.64 -11.39
CA LYS A 13 -13.62 2.14 -11.07
C LYS A 13 -13.81 0.74 -11.67
N ASP A 14 -14.45 -0.15 -10.91
CA ASP A 14 -14.79 -1.48 -11.42
C ASP A 14 -15.71 -1.37 -12.64
N ALA A 15 -15.39 -2.10 -13.70
CA ALA A 15 -16.10 -2.00 -14.98
C ALA A 15 -17.56 -2.50 -14.89
N GLN A 16 -17.85 -3.44 -13.98
CA GLN A 16 -19.19 -4.02 -13.79
C GLN A 16 -19.96 -3.30 -12.67
N GLN A 17 -19.24 -2.78 -11.67
CA GLN A 17 -19.79 -2.12 -10.50
C GLN A 17 -19.09 -0.77 -10.26
N PRO A 18 -19.46 0.30 -10.99
CA PRO A 18 -18.78 1.59 -10.90
C PRO A 18 -18.79 2.25 -9.52
N ARG A 19 -19.57 1.71 -8.57
CA ARG A 19 -19.57 2.11 -7.16
C ARG A 19 -18.38 1.57 -6.37
N ILE A 20 -17.59 0.68 -6.97
CA ILE A 20 -16.37 0.12 -6.37
C ILE A 20 -15.17 0.80 -7.02
N ALA A 21 -14.31 1.41 -6.20
CA ALA A 21 -12.97 1.80 -6.61
C ALA A 21 -12.00 0.64 -6.30
N ARG A 22 -11.24 0.19 -7.31
CA ARG A 22 -10.18 -0.81 -7.16
C ARG A 22 -8.84 -0.12 -7.07
N LEU A 23 -8.21 -0.21 -5.91
CA LEU A 23 -6.84 0.18 -5.67
C LEU A 23 -5.99 -1.09 -5.79
N ARG A 24 -5.22 -1.19 -6.86
CA ARG A 24 -4.37 -2.36 -7.14
C ARG A 24 -2.91 -1.99 -6.98
N LEU A 25 -2.22 -2.64 -6.03
CA LEU A 25 -0.76 -2.58 -5.93
C LEU A 25 -0.18 -3.20 -7.21
N ASN A 26 0.70 -2.50 -7.92
CA ASN A 26 1.08 -2.84 -9.30
C ASN A 26 2.59 -2.84 -9.53
N ARG A 27 3.31 -3.64 -8.75
CA ARG A 27 4.72 -4.02 -8.95
C ARG A 27 4.84 -5.54 -8.90
N PRO A 28 4.11 -6.30 -9.77
CA PRO A 28 4.02 -7.76 -9.66
C PRO A 28 5.35 -8.49 -9.80
N GLU A 29 6.32 -7.91 -10.51
CA GLU A 29 7.69 -8.43 -10.68
C GLU A 29 8.51 -8.39 -9.37
N ARG A 30 8.07 -7.58 -8.40
CA ARG A 30 8.64 -7.44 -7.05
C ARG A 30 7.67 -7.90 -5.96
N LEU A 31 6.67 -8.74 -6.28
CA LEU A 31 5.60 -9.12 -5.36
C LEU A 31 4.90 -7.92 -4.71
N ASN A 32 4.72 -6.86 -5.46
CA ASN A 32 4.13 -5.60 -4.99
C ASN A 32 4.84 -5.02 -3.75
N ALA A 33 6.17 -5.20 -3.66
CA ALA A 33 6.95 -4.67 -2.55
C ALA A 33 6.85 -3.13 -2.49
N ILE A 34 6.81 -2.62 -1.26
CA ILE A 34 6.61 -1.22 -0.94
C ILE A 34 7.89 -0.44 -1.27
N ASP A 35 7.80 0.48 -2.21
CA ASP A 35 8.83 1.46 -2.51
C ASP A 35 8.56 2.81 -1.83
N GLU A 36 9.39 3.81 -2.10
CA GLU A 36 9.26 5.15 -1.52
C GLU A 36 8.01 5.92 -1.98
N HIS A 37 7.36 5.47 -3.06
CA HIS A 37 6.18 6.13 -3.62
C HIS A 37 4.87 5.54 -3.10
N MET A 38 4.83 4.23 -2.91
CA MET A 38 3.59 3.49 -2.64
C MET A 38 2.79 4.01 -1.43
N PRO A 39 3.40 4.39 -0.28
CA PRO A 39 2.61 4.91 0.84
C PRO A 39 1.82 6.17 0.48
N GLY A 40 2.49 7.17 -0.11
CA GLY A 40 1.85 8.42 -0.53
C GLY A 40 0.83 8.22 -1.67
N GLU A 41 1.08 7.28 -2.56
CA GLU A 41 0.16 6.93 -3.65
C GLU A 41 -1.11 6.24 -3.12
N ILE A 42 -1.00 5.39 -2.07
CA ILE A 42 -2.16 4.79 -1.39
C ILE A 42 -3.04 5.91 -0.83
N ARG A 43 -2.48 6.87 -0.09
CA ARG A 43 -3.21 8.00 0.43
C ARG A 43 -3.92 8.78 -0.68
N ALA A 44 -3.20 9.14 -1.73
CA ALA A 44 -3.75 9.90 -2.84
C ALA A 44 -4.87 9.15 -3.59
N ALA A 45 -4.75 7.81 -3.70
CA ALA A 45 -5.78 6.97 -4.29
C ALA A 45 -7.04 6.90 -3.40
N VAL A 46 -6.87 6.80 -2.08
CA VAL A 46 -7.98 6.86 -1.12
C VAL A 46 -8.67 8.21 -1.18
N ASP A 47 -7.92 9.30 -1.18
CA ASP A 47 -8.47 10.66 -1.26
C ASP A 47 -9.27 10.85 -2.57
N TRP A 48 -8.76 10.36 -3.71
CA TRP A 48 -9.46 10.37 -4.98
C TRP A 48 -10.78 9.59 -4.91
N ALA A 49 -10.76 8.36 -4.35
CA ALA A 49 -11.95 7.53 -4.22
C ALA A 49 -12.98 8.12 -3.26
N VAL A 50 -12.52 8.77 -2.18
CA VAL A 50 -13.38 9.44 -1.20
C VAL A 50 -14.08 10.66 -1.82
N ALA A 51 -13.37 11.42 -2.66
CA ALA A 51 -13.90 12.63 -3.29
C ALA A 51 -14.92 12.34 -4.42
N ASP A 52 -15.04 11.11 -4.90
CA ASP A 52 -15.99 10.72 -5.94
C ASP A 52 -17.28 10.17 -5.31
N ASP A 53 -18.37 10.95 -5.35
CA ASP A 53 -19.67 10.57 -4.79
C ASP A 53 -20.27 9.29 -5.40
N GLN A 54 -19.81 8.87 -6.57
CA GLN A 54 -20.24 7.61 -7.20
C GLN A 54 -19.55 6.39 -6.59
N VAL A 55 -18.42 6.57 -5.93
CA VAL A 55 -17.70 5.48 -5.26
C VAL A 55 -18.29 5.29 -3.87
N HIS A 56 -18.65 4.05 -3.56
CA HIS A 56 -19.22 3.66 -2.26
C HIS A 56 -18.29 2.76 -1.46
N VAL A 57 -17.40 2.02 -2.11
CA VAL A 57 -16.50 1.05 -1.49
C VAL A 57 -15.13 1.11 -2.17
N ILE A 58 -14.07 0.96 -1.40
CA ILE A 58 -12.69 0.87 -1.88
C ILE A 58 -12.22 -0.58 -1.67
N VAL A 59 -11.79 -1.24 -2.74
CA VAL A 59 -11.19 -2.58 -2.69
C VAL A 59 -9.70 -2.45 -2.96
N VAL A 60 -8.89 -2.92 -2.02
CA VAL A 60 -7.42 -2.98 -2.14
C VAL A 60 -7.01 -4.39 -2.53
N GLU A 61 -6.26 -4.53 -3.61
CA GLU A 61 -5.80 -5.83 -4.13
C GLU A 61 -4.36 -5.74 -4.65
N GLY A 62 -3.70 -6.87 -4.82
CA GLY A 62 -2.38 -6.95 -5.45
C GLY A 62 -2.46 -7.44 -6.88
N ALA A 63 -1.57 -6.97 -7.76
CA ALA A 63 -1.37 -7.56 -9.08
C ALA A 63 -0.47 -8.81 -9.00
N GLY A 64 -0.64 -9.75 -9.94
CA GLY A 64 0.24 -10.91 -10.09
C GLY A 64 0.02 -11.99 -9.04
N LYS A 65 1.11 -12.51 -8.43
CA LYS A 65 1.11 -13.75 -7.64
C LYS A 65 0.75 -13.57 -6.16
N GLY A 66 0.67 -12.35 -5.66
CA GLY A 66 0.39 -12.10 -4.25
C GLY A 66 -0.03 -10.67 -3.98
N PHE A 67 -0.48 -10.42 -2.77
CA PHE A 67 -0.96 -9.11 -2.36
C PHE A 67 0.20 -8.12 -2.23
N CYS A 68 1.13 -8.36 -1.28
CA CYS A 68 2.29 -7.51 -1.06
C CYS A 68 3.37 -8.24 -0.24
N GLY A 69 4.62 -8.18 -0.71
CA GLY A 69 5.78 -8.83 -0.08
C GLY A 69 6.45 -8.03 1.05
N GLY A 70 5.89 -6.88 1.46
CA GLY A 70 6.52 -5.99 2.42
C GLY A 70 7.41 -4.94 1.76
N TYR A 71 8.28 -4.28 2.54
CA TYR A 71 9.18 -3.26 2.02
C TYR A 71 10.21 -3.84 1.06
N ASP A 72 10.52 -3.09 -0.01
CA ASP A 72 11.50 -3.48 -1.03
C ASP A 72 12.92 -3.40 -0.44
N LEU A 73 13.48 -4.57 -0.11
CA LEU A 73 14.80 -4.66 0.52
C LEU A 73 15.93 -4.17 -0.38
N SER A 74 15.75 -4.18 -1.70
CA SER A 74 16.75 -3.61 -2.61
C SER A 74 16.83 -2.08 -2.49
N ILE A 75 15.77 -1.44 -2.05
CA ILE A 75 15.70 0.01 -1.79
C ILE A 75 16.17 0.30 -0.37
N PHE A 76 15.59 -0.40 0.62
CA PHE A 76 15.73 -0.05 2.04
C PHE A 76 16.84 -0.83 2.75
N GLY A 77 17.31 -1.97 2.20
CA GLY A 77 18.28 -2.85 2.85
C GLY A 77 19.66 -2.87 2.23
N GLU A 78 19.76 -2.70 0.90
CA GLU A 78 21.02 -2.94 0.16
C GLU A 78 21.78 -1.65 -0.21
N GLY A 79 21.34 -0.50 0.27
CA GLY A 79 22.07 0.76 0.13
C GLY A 79 22.18 1.31 -1.29
N GLN A 80 21.25 0.95 -2.18
CA GLN A 80 21.34 1.31 -3.60
C GLN A 80 20.71 2.66 -3.95
N ILE A 81 20.06 3.34 -3.01
CA ILE A 81 19.38 4.61 -3.26
C ILE A 81 19.73 5.61 -2.14
N ASP A 82 19.89 6.86 -2.50
CA ASP A 82 19.97 7.99 -1.57
C ASP A 82 18.61 8.18 -0.88
N HIS A 83 18.38 7.36 0.16
CA HIS A 83 17.14 7.34 0.91
C HIS A 83 17.36 7.97 2.29
N PRO A 84 16.41 8.77 2.83
CA PRO A 84 16.56 9.40 4.13
C PRO A 84 16.92 8.46 5.29
N CYS A 85 16.48 7.20 5.23
CA CYS A 85 16.82 6.18 6.23
C CYS A 85 18.22 5.56 6.03
N GLN A 86 18.93 5.89 4.96
CA GLN A 86 20.30 5.47 4.71
C GLN A 86 21.24 6.60 5.05
N GLN A 87 21.48 6.80 6.34
CA GLN A 87 22.32 7.88 6.82
C GLN A 87 23.80 7.48 6.76
N GLU A 88 24.55 8.04 5.83
CA GLU A 88 26.01 7.92 5.81
C GLU A 88 26.67 8.75 6.91
N ARG A 89 25.94 9.73 7.47
CA ARG A 89 26.48 10.63 8.50
C ARG A 89 26.45 9.99 9.88
N GLN A 90 27.55 10.16 10.60
CA GLN A 90 27.66 9.77 12.01
C GLN A 90 27.70 11.03 12.90
N PRO A 91 27.04 11.02 14.06
CA PRO A 91 26.23 9.92 14.60
C PRO A 91 24.90 9.76 13.85
N TRP A 92 24.44 8.52 13.75
CA TRP A 92 23.12 8.19 13.19
C TRP A 92 21.99 8.85 14.01
N ASP A 93 21.03 9.48 13.30
CA ASP A 93 19.89 10.14 13.94
C ASP A 93 18.60 9.29 13.76
N PRO A 94 18.13 8.61 14.83
CA PRO A 94 16.92 7.80 14.77
C PRO A 94 15.65 8.60 14.49
N MET A 95 15.67 9.92 14.65
CA MET A 95 14.49 10.77 14.38
C MET A 95 14.21 10.88 12.87
N VAL A 96 15.21 10.69 12.03
CA VAL A 96 15.04 10.65 10.57
C VAL A 96 14.23 9.42 10.18
N ASP A 97 14.60 8.25 10.70
CA ASP A 97 13.88 6.99 10.45
C ASP A 97 12.47 7.03 11.04
N TYR A 98 12.35 7.54 12.27
CA TYR A 98 11.05 7.71 12.90
C TYR A 98 10.11 8.60 12.06
N ALA A 99 10.60 9.73 11.57
CA ALA A 99 9.81 10.65 10.77
C ALA A 99 9.34 10.01 9.45
N TYR A 100 10.21 9.22 8.82
CA TYR A 100 9.88 8.48 7.61
C TYR A 100 8.83 7.40 7.87
N MET A 101 9.07 6.51 8.83
CA MET A 101 8.15 5.43 9.18
C MET A 101 6.79 5.94 9.66
N LYS A 102 6.80 7.03 10.43
CA LYS A 102 5.56 7.70 10.84
C LYS A 102 4.74 8.14 9.63
N ARG A 103 5.38 8.76 8.64
CA ARG A 103 4.69 9.18 7.40
C ARG A 103 4.11 7.99 6.65
N CYS A 104 4.87 6.91 6.45
CA CYS A 104 4.39 5.70 5.81
C CYS A 104 3.17 5.12 6.54
N THR A 105 3.25 5.04 7.88
CA THR A 105 2.14 4.55 8.72
C THR A 105 0.89 5.44 8.57
N GLU A 106 1.04 6.77 8.63
CA GLU A 106 -0.08 7.69 8.46
C GLU A 106 -0.70 7.60 7.06
N ASP A 107 0.09 7.30 6.04
CA ASP A 107 -0.40 7.09 4.68
C ASP A 107 -1.20 5.79 4.57
N PHE A 108 -0.76 4.67 5.16
CA PHE A 108 -1.55 3.44 5.23
C PHE A 108 -2.82 3.61 6.07
N MET A 109 -2.75 4.35 7.17
CA MET A 109 -3.90 4.66 8.02
C MET A 109 -4.97 5.51 7.32
N SER A 110 -4.71 6.04 6.12
CA SER A 110 -5.74 6.66 5.29
C SER A 110 -6.85 5.66 4.92
N LEU A 111 -6.52 4.37 4.76
CA LEU A 111 -7.50 3.29 4.54
C LEU A 111 -8.44 3.14 5.74
N TRP A 112 -7.88 3.07 6.95
CA TRP A 112 -8.66 2.98 8.20
C TRP A 112 -9.54 4.21 8.46
N ARG A 113 -9.05 5.40 8.10
CA ARG A 113 -9.76 6.68 8.34
C ARG A 113 -10.68 7.08 7.19
N ALA A 114 -10.73 6.30 6.11
CA ALA A 114 -11.62 6.59 4.99
C ALA A 114 -13.08 6.59 5.45
N PRO A 115 -13.90 7.58 5.04
CA PRO A 115 -15.32 7.60 5.37
C PRO A 115 -16.16 6.61 4.52
N LYS A 116 -15.49 5.83 3.66
CA LYS A 116 -16.08 4.78 2.82
C LYS A 116 -15.49 3.44 3.22
N PRO A 117 -16.28 2.35 3.26
CA PRO A 117 -15.76 1.02 3.58
C PRO A 117 -14.57 0.63 2.70
N THR A 118 -13.54 0.09 3.34
CA THR A 118 -12.34 -0.42 2.70
C THR A 118 -12.25 -1.94 2.86
N ILE A 119 -11.93 -2.65 1.79
CA ILE A 119 -11.85 -4.11 1.78
C ILE A 119 -10.51 -4.52 1.20
N ALA A 120 -9.69 -5.22 1.98
CA ALA A 120 -8.50 -5.89 1.46
C ALA A 120 -8.89 -7.25 0.85
N LYS A 121 -8.59 -7.42 -0.43
CA LYS A 121 -8.75 -8.70 -1.15
C LYS A 121 -7.36 -9.33 -1.28
N VAL A 122 -7.05 -10.25 -0.39
CA VAL A 122 -5.73 -10.85 -0.25
C VAL A 122 -5.66 -12.20 -0.95
N HIS A 123 -4.69 -12.36 -1.84
CA HIS A 123 -4.28 -13.65 -2.41
C HIS A 123 -2.76 -13.80 -2.28
N GLY A 124 -2.28 -15.04 -2.26
CA GLY A 124 -0.87 -15.33 -2.04
C GLY A 124 -0.35 -14.71 -0.74
N ALA A 125 0.75 -13.98 -0.80
CA ALA A 125 1.39 -13.42 0.38
C ALA A 125 1.01 -11.96 0.64
N ALA A 126 0.69 -11.65 1.91
CA ALA A 126 0.60 -10.31 2.48
C ALA A 126 1.48 -10.31 3.74
N VAL A 127 2.74 -9.89 3.63
CA VAL A 127 3.72 -10.06 4.71
C VAL A 127 4.39 -8.73 5.09
N ALA A 128 4.84 -8.63 6.33
CA ALA A 128 5.45 -7.43 6.91
C ALA A 128 4.59 -6.18 6.61
N GLY A 129 5.13 -5.12 6.01
CA GLY A 129 4.37 -3.93 5.62
C GLY A 129 3.17 -4.22 4.70
N GLY A 130 3.18 -5.33 3.96
CA GLY A 130 2.02 -5.78 3.17
C GLY A 130 0.86 -6.24 4.07
N SER A 131 1.14 -6.85 5.21
CA SER A 131 0.10 -7.15 6.21
C SER A 131 -0.43 -5.88 6.86
N ASP A 132 0.41 -4.86 7.06
CA ASP A 132 -0.03 -3.57 7.60
C ASP A 132 -1.05 -2.90 6.67
N ILE A 133 -0.77 -2.86 5.36
CA ILE A 133 -1.72 -2.32 4.37
C ILE A 133 -3.05 -3.09 4.43
N ALA A 134 -3.01 -4.43 4.43
CA ALA A 134 -4.22 -5.23 4.47
C ALA A 134 -5.04 -5.02 5.75
N LEU A 135 -4.37 -4.94 6.90
CA LEU A 135 -5.00 -4.78 8.22
C LEU A 135 -5.45 -3.34 8.50
N CYS A 136 -5.03 -2.36 7.71
CA CYS A 136 -5.60 -1.00 7.74
C CYS A 136 -6.98 -0.91 7.06
N CYS A 137 -7.43 -1.96 6.37
CA CYS A 137 -8.79 -2.01 5.80
C CYS A 137 -9.82 -2.44 6.84
N ASP A 138 -11.09 -2.05 6.64
CA ASP A 138 -12.20 -2.42 7.55
C ASP A 138 -12.52 -3.93 7.47
N LEU A 139 -12.40 -4.51 6.29
CA LEU A 139 -12.69 -5.92 6.04
C LEU A 139 -11.54 -6.59 5.30
N LEU A 140 -11.33 -7.86 5.63
CA LEU A 140 -10.32 -8.71 5.01
C LEU A 140 -10.99 -9.92 4.36
N VAL A 141 -10.82 -10.08 3.05
CA VAL A 141 -11.23 -11.25 2.29
C VAL A 141 -9.98 -11.93 1.76
N MET A 142 -9.77 -13.18 2.13
CA MET A 142 -8.57 -13.92 1.79
C MET A 142 -8.90 -15.14 0.91
N ALA A 143 -8.03 -15.43 -0.04
CA ALA A 143 -8.02 -16.72 -0.71
C ALA A 143 -7.64 -17.84 0.28
N ASP A 144 -8.11 -19.07 0.04
CA ASP A 144 -7.90 -20.19 0.97
C ASP A 144 -6.43 -20.52 1.21
N ASP A 145 -5.57 -20.25 0.23
CA ASP A 145 -4.12 -20.45 0.28
C ASP A 145 -3.33 -19.19 0.63
N ALA A 146 -4.01 -18.07 0.87
CA ALA A 146 -3.35 -16.82 1.20
C ALA A 146 -2.69 -16.87 2.58
N ARG A 147 -1.59 -16.15 2.72
CA ARG A 147 -0.82 -16.05 3.97
C ARG A 147 -0.63 -14.59 4.35
N ILE A 148 -0.93 -14.28 5.60
CA ILE A 148 -0.75 -12.95 6.19
C ILE A 148 0.08 -13.05 7.45
N GLY A 149 0.98 -12.10 7.67
CA GLY A 149 1.74 -12.00 8.90
C GLY A 149 3.13 -11.41 8.73
N TYR A 150 3.87 -11.43 9.83
CA TYR A 150 5.28 -11.07 9.86
C TYR A 150 6.11 -12.35 9.76
N MET A 151 7.09 -12.34 8.86
CA MET A 151 8.11 -13.39 8.82
C MET A 151 9.13 -13.10 9.94
N PRO A 152 9.56 -14.10 10.71
CA PRO A 152 10.60 -13.93 11.71
C PRO A 152 11.95 -13.63 11.07
#